data_b53ba3c0c2d814845978f84a6aae39ca
#
_entry.id   b53ba3c0c2d814845978f84a6aae39ca
#
_cell.length_a   1.000
_cell.length_b   1.000
_cell.length_c   1.000
_cell.angle_alpha   90.00
_cell.angle_beta   90.00
_cell.angle_gamma   90.00
#
_symmetry.space_group_name_H-M   'P 1'
#
loop_
_entity.id
_entity.type
_entity.pdbx_description
1 polymer ?
#
loop_
_entity_poly.entity_id
_entity_poly.type
_entity_poly.pdbx_seq_one_letter_code
_entity_poly.pdbx_strand_id
1 'polypeptide(L)'
;MFVSLSAISIGKGLQIAIKDKLYSLTPDLIVSTYENNSRGIASEKINNFESVNSEIKNAFPAIKFEKIIEKPTLISVDNLLETVIFRGVNNGYNFRDFNNFIIGSKIKNDITNNEIIISKLLSDKLKISVGQILTLYFQVNNNQRIPNVRSFNVSYIYETDFPDFDNNYIIGNLETLQNVYKWSKNDYANIEISIEDKSQISLIEKSISLLSSFEKNNLSTKTVQSKYANIFSWISIFDFNILIITFLMILVAIISVVISLFILIFERIKMIGILTSMGSTNNSLSRIFIFQGIEIVLTGMIPANILFFTISVIQNSYGILKLNPNDYYVETIPFFLEPYYIISLNLIFILISFIVLSITFVSITRFTPKLNINS
;
A
#
# COMPACT_ATOMS: atom_id res chain seq x y z
N MET A 1 -12.72 -4.66 21.69
CA MET A 1 -11.93 -5.72 21.03
C MET A 1 -12.21 -5.79 19.52
N PHE A 2 -13.43 -6.05 19.07
CA PHE A 2 -13.78 -6.09 17.64
C PHE A 2 -13.32 -4.85 16.85
N VAL A 3 -13.60 -3.64 17.34
CA VAL A 3 -13.22 -2.39 16.67
C VAL A 3 -11.70 -2.24 16.54
N SER A 4 -10.94 -2.60 17.57
CA SER A 4 -9.46 -2.53 17.53
C SER A 4 -8.87 -3.51 16.52
N LEU A 5 -9.39 -4.74 16.47
CA LEU A 5 -8.97 -5.73 15.46
C LEU A 5 -9.31 -5.24 14.05
N SER A 6 -10.52 -4.71 13.85
CA SER A 6 -10.93 -4.17 12.55
C SER A 6 -10.07 -2.98 12.12
N ALA A 7 -9.77 -2.07 13.03
CA ALA A 7 -8.93 -0.90 12.73
C ALA A 7 -7.51 -1.31 12.29
N ILE A 8 -6.88 -2.24 13.01
CA ILE A 8 -5.55 -2.75 12.64
C ILE A 8 -5.61 -3.50 11.32
N SER A 9 -6.59 -4.41 11.15
CA SER A 9 -6.72 -5.25 9.96
C SER A 9 -6.99 -4.43 8.70
N ILE A 10 -7.92 -3.49 8.75
CA ILE A 10 -8.26 -2.61 7.61
C ILE A 10 -7.10 -1.67 7.32
N GLY A 11 -6.54 -1.00 8.34
CA GLY A 11 -5.47 -0.04 8.13
C GLY A 11 -4.20 -0.69 7.56
N LYS A 12 -3.80 -1.86 8.09
CA LYS A 12 -2.67 -2.63 7.52
C LYS A 12 -3.01 -3.21 6.16
N GLY A 13 -4.24 -3.70 5.97
CA GLY A 13 -4.71 -4.19 4.68
C GLY A 13 -4.62 -3.14 3.58
N LEU A 14 -5.11 -1.92 3.84
CA LEU A 14 -5.01 -0.79 2.92
C LEU A 14 -3.55 -0.42 2.62
N GLN A 15 -2.70 -0.33 3.64
CA GLN A 15 -1.27 -0.04 3.46
C GLN A 15 -0.60 -1.07 2.54
N ILE A 16 -0.84 -2.35 2.75
CA ILE A 16 -0.24 -3.43 1.97
C ILE A 16 -0.80 -3.42 0.56
N ALA A 17 -2.12 -3.37 0.39
CA ALA A 17 -2.75 -3.39 -0.92
C ALA A 17 -2.30 -2.22 -1.82
N ILE A 18 -2.18 -1.00 -1.27
CA ILE A 18 -1.70 0.16 -2.02
C ILE A 18 -0.21 0.03 -2.36
N LYS A 19 0.63 -0.42 -1.41
CA LYS A 19 2.05 -0.65 -1.68
C LYS A 19 2.27 -1.73 -2.75
N ASP A 20 1.58 -2.86 -2.64
CA ASP A 20 1.70 -3.95 -3.61
C ASP A 20 1.26 -3.51 -5.02
N LYS A 21 0.20 -2.70 -5.10
CA LYS A 21 -0.24 -2.11 -6.36
C LYS A 21 0.81 -1.18 -6.95
N LEU A 22 1.42 -0.30 -6.14
CA LEU A 22 2.50 0.57 -6.60
C LEU A 22 3.70 -0.23 -7.10
N TYR A 23 4.12 -1.26 -6.38
CA TYR A 23 5.23 -2.13 -6.77
C TYR A 23 4.93 -3.00 -8.00
N SER A 24 3.65 -3.27 -8.30
CA SER A 24 3.27 -4.01 -9.52
C SER A 24 3.19 -3.13 -10.77
N LEU A 25 2.93 -1.83 -10.59
CA LEU A 25 2.80 -0.87 -11.69
C LEU A 25 4.11 -0.14 -12.03
N THR A 26 5.02 -0.06 -11.06
CA THR A 26 6.24 0.73 -11.19
C THR A 26 7.45 -0.09 -10.74
N PRO A 27 8.62 0.12 -11.37
CA PRO A 27 9.84 -0.53 -10.94
C PRO A 27 10.25 -0.08 -9.54
N ASP A 28 10.96 -0.93 -8.82
CA ASP A 28 11.44 -0.62 -7.47
C ASP A 28 12.47 0.53 -7.47
N LEU A 29 13.29 0.56 -8.53
CA LEU A 29 14.33 1.57 -8.70
C LEU A 29 14.42 1.97 -10.17
N ILE A 30 14.54 3.26 -10.43
CA ILE A 30 14.79 3.85 -11.75
C ILE A 30 16.17 4.49 -11.73
N VAL A 31 17.00 4.13 -12.68
CA VAL A 31 18.27 4.80 -12.99
C VAL A 31 18.07 5.67 -14.20
N SER A 32 18.41 6.94 -14.11
CA SER A 32 18.27 7.92 -15.19
C SER A 32 19.26 9.06 -15.00
N THR A 33 19.31 9.99 -15.96
CA THR A 33 20.09 11.23 -15.75
C THR A 33 19.48 12.05 -14.59
N TYR A 34 20.34 12.82 -13.93
CA TYR A 34 19.87 13.70 -12.83
C TYR A 34 18.76 14.64 -13.27
N GLU A 35 18.84 15.19 -14.50
CA GLU A 35 17.81 16.06 -15.05
C GLU A 35 16.46 15.37 -15.26
N ASN A 36 16.46 14.16 -15.79
CA ASN A 36 15.24 13.37 -15.98
C ASN A 36 14.57 13.09 -14.63
N ASN A 37 15.34 12.67 -13.62
CA ASN A 37 14.82 12.39 -12.30
C ASN A 37 14.30 13.64 -11.57
N SER A 38 14.97 14.79 -11.73
CA SER A 38 14.56 16.04 -11.07
C SER A 38 13.31 16.64 -11.70
N ARG A 39 13.17 16.57 -13.02
CA ARG A 39 12.00 17.10 -13.75
C ARG A 39 10.84 16.14 -13.82
N GLY A 40 11.05 14.85 -13.50
CA GLY A 40 10.04 13.79 -13.64
C GLY A 40 9.68 13.45 -15.09
N ILE A 41 10.41 13.97 -16.07
CA ILE A 41 10.18 13.77 -17.51
C ILE A 41 11.50 13.34 -18.14
N ALA A 42 11.51 12.19 -18.81
CA ALA A 42 12.67 11.66 -19.50
C ALA A 42 12.96 12.42 -20.80
N SER A 43 13.64 13.56 -20.71
CA SER A 43 14.02 14.37 -21.87
C SER A 43 15.34 13.92 -22.51
N GLU A 44 16.26 13.37 -21.72
CA GLU A 44 17.62 13.04 -22.13
C GLU A 44 17.90 11.54 -22.13
N LYS A 45 18.80 11.12 -23.00
CA LYS A 45 19.29 9.76 -23.03
C LYS A 45 20.47 9.58 -22.07
N ILE A 46 20.64 8.36 -21.58
CA ILE A 46 21.82 7.98 -20.80
C ILE A 46 23.03 7.88 -21.73
N ASN A 47 24.05 8.67 -21.44
CA ASN A 47 25.31 8.58 -22.18
C ASN A 47 26.05 7.28 -21.82
N ASN A 48 26.75 6.68 -22.82
CA ASN A 48 27.48 5.43 -22.64
C ASN A 48 26.66 4.32 -21.98
N PHE A 49 25.41 4.18 -22.39
CA PHE A 49 24.43 3.26 -21.80
C PHE A 49 24.99 1.84 -21.59
N GLU A 50 25.69 1.29 -22.57
CA GLU A 50 26.25 -0.08 -22.49
C GLU A 50 27.24 -0.24 -21.35
N SER A 51 28.10 0.77 -21.11
CA SER A 51 29.05 0.76 -19.99
C SER A 51 28.31 0.79 -18.65
N VAL A 52 27.29 1.65 -18.52
CA VAL A 52 26.47 1.75 -17.30
C VAL A 52 25.73 0.43 -17.05
N ASN A 53 25.08 -0.10 -18.07
CA ASN A 53 24.31 -1.35 -17.97
C ASN A 53 25.20 -2.56 -17.62
N SER A 54 26.43 -2.64 -18.21
CA SER A 54 27.37 -3.72 -17.90
C SER A 54 27.91 -3.62 -16.47
N GLU A 55 28.21 -2.43 -15.99
CA GLU A 55 28.66 -2.20 -14.61
C GLU A 55 27.59 -2.59 -13.58
N ILE A 56 26.33 -2.18 -13.79
CA ILE A 56 25.20 -2.57 -12.93
C ILE A 56 25.00 -4.09 -12.97
N LYS A 57 25.00 -4.69 -14.17
CA LYS A 57 24.80 -6.13 -14.34
C LYS A 57 25.91 -6.97 -13.70
N ASN A 58 27.14 -6.51 -13.77
CA ASN A 58 28.27 -7.18 -13.11
C ASN A 58 28.20 -7.09 -11.59
N ALA A 59 27.75 -5.94 -11.06
CA ALA A 59 27.57 -5.75 -9.62
C ALA A 59 26.37 -6.54 -9.06
N PHE A 60 25.32 -6.72 -9.87
CA PHE A 60 24.07 -7.35 -9.45
C PHE A 60 23.50 -8.31 -10.51
N PRO A 61 24.13 -9.48 -10.74
CA PRO A 61 23.77 -10.39 -11.83
C PRO A 61 22.36 -11.01 -11.69
N ALA A 62 21.81 -11.08 -10.48
CA ALA A 62 20.48 -11.64 -10.22
C ALA A 62 19.32 -10.64 -10.41
N ILE A 63 19.62 -9.36 -10.62
CA ILE A 63 18.60 -8.33 -10.76
C ILE A 63 18.07 -8.28 -12.19
N LYS A 64 16.74 -8.11 -12.32
CA LYS A 64 16.08 -7.93 -13.62
C LYS A 64 16.11 -6.45 -14.01
N PHE A 65 16.51 -6.18 -15.25
CA PHE A 65 16.57 -4.85 -15.82
C PHE A 65 15.64 -4.75 -17.02
N GLU A 66 14.91 -3.65 -17.07
CA GLU A 66 14.12 -3.28 -18.24
C GLU A 66 14.59 -1.91 -18.74
N LYS A 67 14.67 -1.78 -20.05
CA LYS A 67 15.11 -0.56 -20.72
C LYS A 67 13.89 0.14 -21.27
N ILE A 68 13.71 1.39 -20.89
CA ILE A 68 12.53 2.15 -21.30
C ILE A 68 12.88 3.56 -21.76
N ILE A 69 11.96 4.13 -22.52
CA ILE A 69 11.94 5.55 -22.88
C ILE A 69 10.57 6.07 -22.52
N GLU A 70 10.52 7.13 -21.72
CA GLU A 70 9.27 7.85 -21.42
C GLU A 70 9.35 9.25 -22.02
N LYS A 71 8.32 9.65 -22.78
CA LYS A 71 8.26 10.97 -23.40
C LYS A 71 6.86 11.56 -23.28
N PRO A 72 6.76 12.84 -22.90
CA PRO A 72 5.48 13.53 -22.95
C PRO A 72 5.01 13.62 -24.40
N THR A 73 3.74 13.38 -24.60
CA THR A 73 3.09 13.43 -25.92
C THR A 73 1.69 14.00 -25.77
N LEU A 74 1.17 14.57 -26.85
CA LEU A 74 -0.19 15.10 -26.90
C LEU A 74 -1.07 14.17 -27.73
N ILE A 75 -2.26 13.91 -27.23
CA ILE A 75 -3.33 13.24 -27.92
C ILE A 75 -4.32 14.29 -28.40
N SER A 76 -4.74 14.21 -29.65
CA SER A 76 -5.81 15.04 -30.17
C SER A 76 -6.91 14.17 -30.79
N VAL A 77 -8.12 14.31 -30.27
CA VAL A 77 -9.31 13.63 -30.77
C VAL A 77 -10.46 14.63 -30.76
N ASP A 78 -11.10 14.88 -31.88
CA ASP A 78 -12.28 15.77 -32.04
C ASP A 78 -12.01 17.14 -31.46
N ASN A 79 -11.44 17.83 -30.98
CA ASN A 79 -11.20 19.08 -30.26
C ASN A 79 -10.74 18.89 -28.81
N LEU A 80 -10.57 17.64 -28.35
CA LEU A 80 -9.99 17.35 -27.05
C LEU A 80 -8.47 17.20 -27.19
N LEU A 81 -7.72 17.89 -26.32
CA LEU A 81 -6.28 17.78 -26.23
C LEU A 81 -5.92 17.23 -24.84
N GLU A 82 -5.21 16.11 -24.82
CA GLU A 82 -4.72 15.50 -23.58
C GLU A 82 -3.22 15.33 -23.62
N THR A 83 -2.58 15.65 -22.52
CA THR A 83 -1.15 15.41 -22.35
C THR A 83 -0.95 14.11 -21.61
N VAL A 84 -0.19 13.19 -22.22
CA VAL A 84 0.13 11.90 -21.63
C VAL A 84 1.62 11.61 -21.78
N ILE A 85 2.09 10.62 -21.05
CA ILE A 85 3.46 10.09 -21.17
C ILE A 85 3.40 8.81 -22.00
N PHE A 86 4.05 8.84 -23.17
CA PHE A 86 4.27 7.63 -23.95
C PHE A 86 5.43 6.85 -23.31
N ARG A 87 5.11 5.68 -22.75
CA ARG A 87 6.05 4.74 -22.18
C ARG A 87 6.40 3.69 -23.23
N GLY A 88 7.57 3.84 -23.84
CA GLY A 88 8.11 2.87 -24.78
C GLY A 88 8.78 1.72 -24.07
N VAL A 89 8.27 0.51 -24.28
CA VAL A 89 8.81 -0.73 -23.74
C VAL A 89 9.46 -1.57 -24.84
N ASN A 90 10.47 -2.35 -24.48
CA ASN A 90 11.21 -3.18 -25.42
C ASN A 90 10.43 -4.47 -25.76
N ASN A 91 10.78 -5.09 -26.89
CA ASN A 91 10.30 -6.43 -27.23
C ASN A 91 10.77 -7.41 -26.15
N GLY A 92 9.86 -8.29 -25.70
CA GLY A 92 10.12 -9.18 -24.57
C GLY A 92 9.93 -8.53 -23.19
N TYR A 93 9.41 -7.30 -23.12
CA TYR A 93 9.03 -6.67 -21.85
C TYR A 93 8.07 -7.58 -21.07
N ASN A 94 8.35 -7.75 -19.79
CA ASN A 94 7.57 -8.65 -18.95
C ASN A 94 6.24 -8.01 -18.53
N PHE A 95 5.21 -8.26 -19.33
CA PHE A 95 3.83 -7.84 -19.01
C PHE A 95 3.12 -8.75 -18.00
N ARG A 96 3.82 -9.71 -17.36
CA ARG A 96 3.18 -10.73 -16.52
C ARG A 96 2.30 -10.11 -15.44
N ASP A 97 2.83 -9.16 -14.71
CA ASP A 97 2.09 -8.50 -13.61
C ASP A 97 1.11 -7.47 -14.17
N PHE A 98 1.49 -6.76 -15.23
CA PHE A 98 0.64 -5.80 -15.92
C PHE A 98 -0.57 -6.43 -16.60
N ASN A 99 -0.47 -7.68 -17.04
CA ASN A 99 -1.59 -8.43 -17.62
C ASN A 99 -2.78 -8.61 -16.66
N ASN A 100 -2.59 -8.44 -15.37
CA ASN A 100 -3.69 -8.47 -14.41
C ASN A 100 -4.60 -7.25 -14.52
N PHE A 101 -4.11 -6.17 -15.10
CA PHE A 101 -4.84 -4.91 -15.30
C PHE A 101 -5.44 -4.78 -16.71
N ILE A 102 -5.17 -5.71 -17.62
CA ILE A 102 -5.73 -5.68 -19.00
C ILE A 102 -7.17 -6.14 -18.98
N ILE A 103 -8.04 -5.33 -19.60
CA ILE A 103 -9.45 -5.64 -19.77
C ILE A 103 -9.63 -6.52 -21.00
N GLY A 104 -10.26 -7.68 -20.82
CA GLY A 104 -10.51 -8.62 -21.90
C GLY A 104 -9.37 -9.62 -22.14
N SER A 105 -8.81 -9.67 -23.35
CA SER A 105 -7.76 -10.63 -23.69
C SER A 105 -6.38 -10.15 -23.22
N LYS A 106 -5.64 -11.02 -22.53
CA LYS A 106 -4.28 -10.72 -22.09
C LYS A 106 -3.32 -10.50 -23.25
N ILE A 107 -2.31 -9.67 -23.05
CA ILE A 107 -1.23 -9.44 -24.01
C ILE A 107 -0.48 -10.77 -24.21
N LYS A 108 -0.49 -11.28 -25.43
CA LYS A 108 0.16 -12.55 -25.80
C LYS A 108 1.46 -12.37 -26.55
N ASN A 109 1.58 -11.27 -27.30
CA ASN A 109 2.71 -10.98 -28.18
C ASN A 109 3.32 -9.62 -27.82
N ASP A 110 4.52 -9.39 -28.35
CA ASP A 110 5.14 -8.07 -28.28
C ASP A 110 4.28 -7.00 -28.95
N ILE A 111 4.32 -5.79 -28.42
CA ILE A 111 3.61 -4.64 -28.99
C ILE A 111 4.35 -4.19 -30.24
N THR A 112 3.67 -4.14 -31.37
CA THR A 112 4.28 -3.67 -32.63
C THR A 112 4.46 -2.14 -32.63
N ASN A 113 5.28 -1.63 -33.57
CA ASN A 113 5.58 -0.20 -33.67
C ASN A 113 4.36 0.70 -33.92
N ASN A 114 3.24 0.13 -34.38
CA ASN A 114 2.02 0.88 -34.68
C ASN A 114 0.88 0.58 -33.69
N GLU A 115 1.18 -0.11 -32.60
CA GLU A 115 0.21 -0.48 -31.59
C GLU A 115 0.48 0.25 -30.27
N ILE A 116 -0.59 0.56 -29.55
CA ILE A 116 -0.54 1.13 -28.22
C ILE A 116 -1.58 0.51 -27.30
N ILE A 117 -1.28 0.59 -26.01
CA ILE A 117 -2.19 0.25 -24.91
C ILE A 117 -2.56 1.55 -24.23
N ILE A 118 -3.86 1.79 -24.02
CA ILE A 118 -4.37 2.97 -23.32
C ILE A 118 -5.14 2.55 -22.07
N SER A 119 -5.28 3.46 -21.11
CA SER A 119 -6.14 3.21 -19.96
C SER A 119 -7.62 3.28 -20.34
N LYS A 120 -8.46 2.59 -19.56
CA LYS A 120 -9.92 2.70 -19.68
C LYS A 120 -10.38 4.13 -19.44
N LEU A 121 -9.78 4.82 -18.51
CA LEU A 121 -10.10 6.21 -18.20
C LEU A 121 -9.84 7.12 -19.41
N LEU A 122 -8.71 6.96 -20.10
CA LEU A 122 -8.43 7.68 -21.36
C LEU A 122 -9.36 7.23 -22.48
N SER A 123 -9.65 5.92 -22.59
CA SER A 123 -10.59 5.36 -23.56
C SER A 123 -11.98 5.99 -23.42
N ASP A 124 -12.52 6.04 -22.21
CA ASP A 124 -13.83 6.62 -21.91
C ASP A 124 -13.85 8.14 -22.14
N LYS A 125 -12.80 8.84 -21.73
CA LYS A 125 -12.66 10.30 -21.89
C LYS A 125 -12.58 10.72 -23.37
N LEU A 126 -11.83 9.97 -24.16
CA LEU A 126 -11.62 10.23 -25.59
C LEU A 126 -12.64 9.51 -26.49
N LYS A 127 -13.51 8.65 -25.92
CA LYS A 127 -14.48 7.81 -26.62
C LYS A 127 -13.83 6.91 -27.69
N ILE A 128 -12.69 6.34 -27.36
CA ILE A 128 -11.90 5.46 -28.22
C ILE A 128 -11.97 4.03 -27.72
N SER A 129 -12.18 3.08 -28.63
CA SER A 129 -12.25 1.65 -28.37
C SER A 129 -11.07 0.90 -28.99
N VAL A 130 -10.87 -0.35 -28.57
CA VAL A 130 -9.88 -1.26 -29.17
C VAL A 130 -10.13 -1.38 -30.69
N GLY A 131 -9.06 -1.33 -31.47
CA GLY A 131 -9.09 -1.38 -32.93
C GLY A 131 -9.22 0.00 -33.62
N GLN A 132 -9.43 1.07 -32.87
CA GLN A 132 -9.48 2.42 -33.42
C GLN A 132 -8.08 3.06 -33.48
N ILE A 133 -7.94 4.04 -34.39
CA ILE A 133 -6.69 4.74 -34.62
C ILE A 133 -6.65 6.00 -33.76
N LEU A 134 -5.55 6.16 -33.01
CA LEU A 134 -5.25 7.32 -32.17
C LEU A 134 -4.05 8.07 -32.75
N THR A 135 -4.17 9.38 -32.90
CA THR A 135 -3.08 10.24 -33.40
C THR A 135 -2.36 10.92 -32.23
N LEU A 136 -1.05 10.75 -32.20
CA LEU A 136 -0.17 11.30 -31.19
C LEU A 136 0.79 12.33 -31.79
N TYR A 137 1.04 13.38 -31.02
CA TYR A 137 1.90 14.52 -31.40
C TYR A 137 3.10 14.56 -30.47
N PHE A 138 4.29 14.33 -31.01
CA PHE A 138 5.56 14.32 -30.29
C PHE A 138 6.34 15.60 -30.53
N GLN A 139 6.71 16.27 -29.46
CA GLN A 139 7.58 17.45 -29.53
C GLN A 139 9.05 16.97 -29.42
N VAL A 140 9.77 17.00 -30.54
CA VAL A 140 11.15 16.49 -30.59
C VAL A 140 12.16 17.50 -30.09
N ASN A 141 11.98 18.81 -30.38
CA ASN A 141 12.83 19.90 -29.92
C ASN A 141 12.01 21.12 -29.55
N ASN A 142 12.43 21.88 -28.54
CA ASN A 142 11.76 23.13 -28.14
C ASN A 142 11.69 24.19 -29.25
N ASN A 143 12.56 24.09 -30.26
CA ASN A 143 12.64 25.01 -31.39
C ASN A 143 11.83 24.56 -32.62
N GLN A 144 11.28 23.35 -32.62
CA GLN A 144 10.43 22.89 -33.72
C GLN A 144 9.02 23.42 -33.57
N ARG A 145 8.55 24.18 -34.58
CA ARG A 145 7.18 24.70 -34.64
C ARG A 145 6.14 23.63 -35.00
N ILE A 146 6.56 22.53 -35.61
CA ILE A 146 5.68 21.44 -36.10
C ILE A 146 6.02 20.17 -35.32
N PRO A 147 5.08 19.59 -34.56
CA PRO A 147 5.29 18.34 -33.86
C PRO A 147 5.41 17.17 -34.86
N ASN A 148 6.11 16.12 -34.45
CA ASN A 148 6.13 14.87 -35.20
C ASN A 148 4.82 14.11 -34.93
N VAL A 149 4.06 13.82 -35.99
CA VAL A 149 2.72 13.20 -35.87
C VAL A 149 2.82 11.71 -36.21
N ARG A 150 2.23 10.86 -35.39
CA ARG A 150 2.14 9.43 -35.58
C ARG A 150 0.75 8.90 -35.24
N SER A 151 0.28 7.95 -36.02
CA SER A 151 -1.01 7.28 -35.78
C SER A 151 -0.77 5.84 -35.33
N PHE A 152 -1.51 5.43 -34.30
CA PHE A 152 -1.38 4.13 -33.66
C PHE A 152 -2.74 3.44 -33.58
N ASN A 153 -2.75 2.12 -33.68
CA ASN A 153 -3.91 1.30 -33.39
C ASN A 153 -3.98 0.99 -31.90
N VAL A 154 -5.13 1.20 -31.29
CA VAL A 154 -5.35 0.82 -29.88
C VAL A 154 -5.57 -0.69 -29.82
N SER A 155 -4.59 -1.45 -29.31
CA SER A 155 -4.63 -2.92 -29.27
C SER A 155 -5.24 -3.46 -27.98
N TYR A 156 -5.00 -2.80 -26.86
CA TYR A 156 -5.48 -3.22 -25.54
C TYR A 156 -5.91 -2.01 -24.71
N ILE A 157 -6.82 -2.27 -23.76
CA ILE A 157 -7.22 -1.31 -22.73
C ILE A 157 -6.86 -1.88 -21.37
N TYR A 158 -6.28 -1.06 -20.48
CA TYR A 158 -5.97 -1.43 -19.12
C TYR A 158 -6.71 -0.55 -18.10
N GLU A 159 -6.91 -1.09 -16.91
CA GLU A 159 -7.50 -0.37 -15.76
C GLU A 159 -6.74 -0.78 -14.51
N THR A 160 -6.01 0.18 -13.93
CA THR A 160 -5.21 -0.10 -12.73
C THR A 160 -5.88 0.36 -11.45
N ASP A 161 -6.98 1.12 -11.52
CA ASP A 161 -7.57 1.86 -10.40
C ASP A 161 -6.54 2.77 -9.68
N PHE A 162 -5.54 3.20 -10.40
CA PHE A 162 -4.53 4.13 -9.93
C PHE A 162 -4.57 5.37 -10.81
N PRO A 163 -5.31 6.42 -10.41
CA PRO A 163 -5.58 7.57 -11.28
C PRO A 163 -4.32 8.26 -11.82
N ASP A 164 -3.26 8.33 -11.02
CA ASP A 164 -2.00 8.94 -11.45
C ASP A 164 -1.33 8.17 -12.57
N PHE A 165 -1.57 6.85 -12.68
CA PHE A 165 -1.08 6.03 -13.78
C PHE A 165 -2.07 6.04 -14.94
N ASP A 166 -3.36 5.83 -14.66
CA ASP A 166 -4.39 5.69 -15.68
C ASP A 166 -4.64 6.99 -16.47
N ASN A 167 -4.46 8.17 -15.84
CA ASN A 167 -4.59 9.46 -16.53
C ASN A 167 -3.36 9.81 -17.38
N ASN A 168 -2.18 9.32 -17.00
CA ASN A 168 -0.94 9.89 -17.51
C ASN A 168 -0.19 8.98 -18.49
N TYR A 169 -0.43 7.67 -18.49
CA TYR A 169 0.41 6.74 -19.26
C TYR A 169 -0.32 6.08 -20.41
N ILE A 170 0.36 6.03 -21.56
CA ILE A 170 0.08 5.11 -22.66
C ILE A 170 1.34 4.27 -22.89
N ILE A 171 1.14 3.00 -23.26
CA ILE A 171 2.26 2.07 -23.43
C ILE A 171 2.34 1.69 -24.91
N GLY A 172 3.54 1.71 -25.46
CA GLY A 172 3.80 1.35 -26.84
C GLY A 172 5.22 0.81 -27.03
N ASN A 173 5.59 0.55 -28.27
CA ASN A 173 6.91 0.03 -28.58
C ASN A 173 8.00 1.10 -28.43
N LEU A 174 9.11 0.73 -27.83
CA LEU A 174 10.27 1.61 -27.58
C LEU A 174 10.92 2.10 -28.89
N GLU A 175 11.03 1.24 -29.92
CA GLU A 175 11.61 1.62 -31.21
C GLU A 175 10.87 2.80 -31.87
N THR A 176 9.58 2.92 -31.61
CA THR A 176 8.80 4.08 -32.06
C THR A 176 9.37 5.39 -31.56
N LEU A 177 9.69 5.48 -30.26
CA LEU A 177 10.30 6.68 -29.68
C LEU A 177 11.70 6.91 -30.18
N GLN A 178 12.52 5.84 -30.32
CA GLN A 178 13.86 5.95 -30.89
C GLN A 178 13.79 6.56 -32.31
N ASN A 179 12.86 6.08 -33.14
CA ASN A 179 12.67 6.61 -34.50
C ASN A 179 12.17 8.07 -34.50
N VAL A 180 11.21 8.41 -33.64
CA VAL A 180 10.66 9.78 -33.55
C VAL A 180 11.73 10.78 -33.11
N TYR A 181 12.55 10.42 -32.12
CA TYR A 181 13.58 11.29 -31.56
C TYR A 181 14.97 11.12 -32.25
N LYS A 182 15.04 10.29 -33.30
CA LYS A 182 16.28 9.98 -34.05
C LYS A 182 17.40 9.45 -33.14
N TRP A 183 17.01 8.64 -32.17
CA TRP A 183 17.93 7.95 -31.27
C TRP A 183 18.42 6.64 -31.94
N SER A 184 19.61 6.20 -31.55
CA SER A 184 20.12 4.89 -32.00
C SER A 184 19.39 3.76 -31.25
N LYS A 185 19.50 2.53 -31.77
CA LYS A 185 18.90 1.33 -31.13
C LYS A 185 19.43 1.06 -29.71
N ASN A 186 20.59 1.62 -29.37
CA ASN A 186 21.24 1.46 -28.07
C ASN A 186 21.05 2.69 -27.16
N ASP A 187 20.23 3.66 -27.57
CA ASP A 187 19.94 4.84 -26.77
C ASP A 187 18.67 4.61 -25.93
N TYR A 188 18.78 4.78 -24.63
CA TYR A 188 17.69 4.63 -23.66
C TYR A 188 17.69 5.80 -22.68
N ALA A 189 16.52 6.12 -22.12
CA ALA A 189 16.39 7.20 -21.15
C ALA A 189 16.49 6.72 -19.70
N ASN A 190 15.94 5.53 -19.42
CA ASN A 190 15.84 4.98 -18.08
C ASN A 190 16.21 3.49 -18.09
N ILE A 191 16.79 3.05 -16.97
CA ILE A 191 16.90 1.63 -16.62
C ILE A 191 15.97 1.40 -15.46
N GLU A 192 15.01 0.50 -15.62
CA GLU A 192 14.13 0.05 -14.57
C GLU A 192 14.68 -1.21 -13.94
N ILE A 193 14.69 -1.26 -12.63
CA ILE A 193 15.21 -2.35 -11.83
C ILE A 193 14.09 -2.89 -10.95
N SER A 194 13.83 -4.18 -11.07
CA SER A 194 12.89 -4.91 -10.21
C SER A 194 13.66 -5.79 -9.24
N ILE A 195 13.38 -5.65 -7.95
CA ILE A 195 14.05 -6.30 -6.85
C ILE A 195 13.05 -7.24 -6.17
N GLU A 196 13.38 -8.54 -6.03
CA GLU A 196 12.48 -9.52 -5.43
C GLU A 196 12.25 -9.23 -3.94
N ASP A 197 13.33 -8.97 -3.20
CA ASP A 197 13.26 -8.62 -1.77
C ASP A 197 13.23 -7.10 -1.59
N LYS A 198 12.03 -6.57 -1.35
CA LYS A 198 11.79 -5.12 -1.19
C LYS A 198 12.55 -4.50 0.00
N SER A 199 12.99 -5.29 0.96
CA SER A 199 13.79 -4.80 2.09
C SER A 199 15.19 -4.34 1.68
N GLN A 200 15.69 -4.84 0.54
CA GLN A 200 17.02 -4.52 0.02
C GLN A 200 17.07 -3.30 -0.90
N ILE A 201 15.92 -2.69 -1.23
CA ILE A 201 15.85 -1.57 -2.19
C ILE A 201 16.82 -0.45 -1.80
N SER A 202 16.81 0.00 -0.56
CA SER A 202 17.67 1.11 -0.10
C SER A 202 19.16 0.76 -0.09
N LEU A 203 19.50 -0.50 0.19
CA LEU A 203 20.89 -0.97 0.13
C LEU A 203 21.39 -1.06 -1.30
N ILE A 204 20.58 -1.61 -2.19
CA ILE A 204 20.90 -1.72 -3.63
C ILE A 204 20.98 -0.33 -4.26
N GLU A 205 20.02 0.58 -3.97
CA GLU A 205 20.06 1.97 -4.42
C GLU A 205 21.39 2.64 -4.06
N LYS A 206 21.79 2.54 -2.79
CA LYS A 206 23.04 3.12 -2.30
C LYS A 206 24.27 2.51 -2.98
N SER A 207 24.27 1.21 -3.19
CA SER A 207 25.37 0.52 -3.88
C SER A 207 25.46 0.90 -5.35
N ILE A 208 24.33 1.03 -6.05
CA ILE A 208 24.28 1.46 -7.46
C ILE A 208 24.74 2.91 -7.59
N SER A 209 24.33 3.79 -6.69
CA SER A 209 24.73 5.21 -6.73
C SER A 209 26.23 5.44 -6.52
N LEU A 210 26.97 4.47 -5.98
CA LEU A 210 28.41 4.52 -5.78
C LEU A 210 29.23 3.98 -6.98
N LEU A 211 28.56 3.49 -8.03
CA LEU A 211 29.25 2.99 -9.21
C LEU A 211 29.94 4.14 -9.97
N SER A 212 31.11 3.87 -10.52
CA SER A 212 31.93 4.88 -11.19
C SER A 212 31.26 5.52 -12.42
N SER A 213 30.39 4.78 -13.10
CA SER A 213 29.60 5.26 -14.22
C SER A 213 28.56 6.32 -13.84
N PHE A 214 28.11 6.35 -12.58
CA PHE A 214 27.08 7.30 -12.12
C PHE A 214 27.60 8.73 -12.09
N GLU A 215 28.72 8.97 -11.47
CA GLU A 215 29.34 10.30 -11.43
C GLU A 215 29.74 10.77 -12.83
N LYS A 216 30.38 9.89 -13.61
CA LYS A 216 30.87 10.19 -14.95
C LYS A 216 29.75 10.57 -15.94
N ASN A 217 28.57 9.97 -15.81
CA ASN A 217 27.44 10.21 -16.72
C ASN A 217 26.32 11.06 -16.08
N ASN A 218 26.55 11.68 -14.94
CA ASN A 218 25.55 12.49 -14.19
C ASN A 218 24.23 11.72 -13.98
N LEU A 219 24.34 10.47 -13.50
CA LEU A 219 23.20 9.62 -13.24
C LEU A 219 22.71 9.75 -11.80
N SER A 220 21.45 9.46 -11.61
CA SER A 220 20.83 9.36 -10.28
C SER A 220 19.85 8.21 -10.24
N THR A 221 19.55 7.78 -9.03
CA THR A 221 18.55 6.76 -8.75
C THR A 221 17.29 7.41 -8.20
N LYS A 222 16.13 6.80 -8.47
CA LYS A 222 14.85 7.17 -7.90
C LYS A 222 14.08 5.92 -7.53
N THR A 223 13.79 5.76 -6.24
CA THR A 223 12.97 4.63 -5.76
C THR A 223 11.49 4.89 -5.99
N VAL A 224 10.67 3.83 -6.01
CA VAL A 224 9.22 3.97 -6.03
C VAL A 224 8.73 4.82 -4.86
N GLN A 225 9.34 4.70 -3.68
CA GLN A 225 9.01 5.50 -2.50
C GLN A 225 9.28 6.99 -2.71
N SER A 226 10.40 7.35 -3.35
CA SER A 226 10.70 8.75 -3.66
C SER A 226 9.84 9.30 -4.80
N LYS A 227 9.51 8.47 -5.78
CA LYS A 227 8.63 8.85 -6.90
C LYS A 227 7.21 9.17 -6.43
N TYR A 228 6.68 8.38 -5.49
CA TYR A 228 5.33 8.52 -4.95
C TYR A 228 5.35 8.91 -3.47
N ALA A 229 6.27 9.79 -3.07
CA ALA A 229 6.47 10.20 -1.68
C ALA A 229 5.17 10.68 -0.99
N ASN A 230 4.31 11.39 -1.72
CA ASN A 230 3.03 11.86 -1.21
C ASN A 230 2.11 10.70 -0.81
N ILE A 231 2.05 9.64 -1.63
CA ILE A 231 1.23 8.45 -1.34
C ILE A 231 1.81 7.67 -0.17
N PHE A 232 3.12 7.47 -0.14
CA PHE A 232 3.77 6.80 0.99
C PHE A 232 3.62 7.58 2.31
N SER A 233 3.69 8.91 2.27
CA SER A 233 3.40 9.76 3.42
C SER A 233 1.95 9.66 3.86
N TRP A 234 1.00 9.67 2.92
CA TRP A 234 -0.42 9.47 3.21
C TRP A 234 -0.69 8.09 3.82
N ILE A 235 -0.11 7.03 3.27
CA ILE A 235 -0.22 5.67 3.82
C ILE A 235 0.31 5.61 5.27
N SER A 236 1.38 6.33 5.59
CA SER A 236 1.96 6.34 6.95
C SER A 236 1.01 6.94 8.00
N ILE A 237 0.07 7.80 7.61
CA ILE A 237 -0.94 8.37 8.50
C ILE A 237 -1.86 7.27 9.06
N PHE A 238 -2.06 6.17 8.34
CA PHE A 238 -2.85 5.05 8.84
C PHE A 238 -2.26 4.44 10.13
N ASP A 239 -0.94 4.39 10.27
CA ASP A 239 -0.30 3.88 11.48
C ASP A 239 -0.67 4.73 12.71
N PHE A 240 -0.70 6.05 12.55
CA PHE A 240 -1.12 6.97 13.60
C PHE A 240 -2.61 6.83 13.93
N ASN A 241 -3.46 6.72 12.92
CA ASN A 241 -4.90 6.51 13.10
C ASN A 241 -5.19 5.17 13.82
N ILE A 242 -4.51 4.09 13.43
CA ILE A 242 -4.62 2.78 14.10
C ILE A 242 -4.24 2.91 15.58
N LEU A 243 -3.14 3.61 15.88
CA LEU A 243 -2.67 3.82 17.24
C LEU A 243 -3.71 4.57 18.07
N ILE A 244 -4.26 5.68 17.56
CA ILE A 244 -5.28 6.48 18.26
C ILE A 244 -6.52 5.63 18.52
N ILE A 245 -7.06 4.96 17.50
CA ILE A 245 -8.28 4.15 17.65
C ILE A 245 -8.04 3.03 18.66
N THR A 246 -6.91 2.33 18.57
CA THR A 246 -6.57 1.25 19.50
C THR A 246 -6.44 1.78 20.94
N PHE A 247 -5.78 2.92 21.12
CA PHE A 247 -5.63 3.56 22.44
C PHE A 247 -7.00 3.94 23.04
N LEU A 248 -7.87 4.59 22.25
CA LEU A 248 -9.21 4.94 22.69
C LEU A 248 -10.04 3.71 23.07
N MET A 249 -9.95 2.64 22.28
CA MET A 249 -10.66 1.38 22.57
C MET A 249 -10.14 0.71 23.84
N ILE A 250 -8.83 0.76 24.10
CA ILE A 250 -8.25 0.27 25.36
C ILE A 250 -8.78 1.10 26.54
N LEU A 251 -8.86 2.42 26.41
CA LEU A 251 -9.38 3.30 27.45
C LEU A 251 -10.85 2.98 27.77
N VAL A 252 -11.69 2.81 26.75
CA VAL A 252 -13.09 2.39 26.91
C VAL A 252 -13.18 1.01 27.57
N ALA A 253 -12.32 0.07 27.20
CA ALA A 253 -12.27 -1.26 27.80
C ALA A 253 -11.88 -1.19 29.29
N ILE A 254 -10.91 -0.37 29.67
CA ILE A 254 -10.51 -0.15 31.08
C ILE A 254 -11.71 0.35 31.88
N ILE A 255 -12.39 1.39 31.41
CA ILE A 255 -13.57 1.93 32.11
C ILE A 255 -14.65 0.87 32.26
N SER A 256 -14.94 0.11 31.20
CA SER A 256 -15.93 -0.96 31.21
C SER A 256 -15.59 -2.08 32.21
N VAL A 257 -14.31 -2.50 32.27
CA VAL A 257 -13.84 -3.52 33.22
C VAL A 257 -13.95 -3.02 34.64
N VAL A 258 -13.59 -1.76 34.92
CA VAL A 258 -13.72 -1.15 36.24
C VAL A 258 -15.18 -1.12 36.71
N ILE A 259 -16.10 -0.65 35.83
CA ILE A 259 -17.55 -0.60 36.15
C ILE A 259 -18.09 -2.02 36.41
N SER A 260 -17.73 -3.00 35.57
CA SER A 260 -18.15 -4.39 35.74
C SER A 260 -17.67 -4.97 37.06
N LEU A 261 -16.43 -4.66 37.47
CA LEU A 261 -15.90 -5.09 38.77
C LEU A 261 -16.66 -4.44 39.95
N PHE A 262 -16.97 -3.14 39.87
CA PHE A 262 -17.75 -2.48 40.87
C PHE A 262 -19.14 -3.13 41.04
N ILE A 263 -19.85 -3.39 39.94
CA ILE A 263 -21.16 -4.05 39.98
C ILE A 263 -21.02 -5.42 40.65
N LEU A 264 -20.06 -6.23 40.25
CA LEU A 264 -19.82 -7.57 40.77
C LEU A 264 -19.49 -7.54 42.28
N ILE A 265 -18.71 -6.56 42.76
CA ILE A 265 -18.43 -6.41 44.20
C ILE A 265 -19.69 -6.00 44.97
N PHE A 266 -20.47 -5.03 44.46
CA PHE A 266 -21.69 -4.59 45.14
C PHE A 266 -22.76 -5.70 45.23
N GLU A 267 -22.93 -6.50 44.19
CA GLU A 267 -23.82 -7.67 44.20
C GLU A 267 -23.41 -8.74 45.21
N ARG A 268 -22.12 -8.88 45.48
CA ARG A 268 -21.57 -9.89 46.37
C ARG A 268 -21.12 -9.35 47.74
N ILE A 269 -21.51 -8.13 48.11
CA ILE A 269 -20.99 -7.47 49.34
C ILE A 269 -21.32 -8.26 50.61
N LYS A 270 -22.50 -8.92 50.69
CA LYS A 270 -22.87 -9.78 51.80
C LYS A 270 -21.97 -11.02 51.89
N MET A 271 -21.65 -11.63 50.78
CA MET A 271 -20.74 -12.77 50.71
C MET A 271 -19.32 -12.38 51.15
N ILE A 272 -18.86 -11.21 50.74
CA ILE A 272 -17.55 -10.68 51.18
C ILE A 272 -17.54 -10.52 52.71
N GLY A 273 -18.61 -9.94 53.29
CA GLY A 273 -18.74 -9.77 54.73
C GLY A 273 -18.68 -11.11 55.51
N ILE A 274 -19.41 -12.12 55.05
CA ILE A 274 -19.40 -13.48 55.65
C ILE A 274 -17.99 -14.11 55.56
N LEU A 275 -17.38 -14.10 54.37
CA LEU A 275 -16.06 -14.68 54.19
C LEU A 275 -14.99 -13.98 55.02
N THR A 276 -15.08 -12.66 55.18
CA THR A 276 -14.15 -11.88 55.99
C THR A 276 -14.33 -12.20 57.50
N SER A 277 -15.58 -12.38 57.98
CA SER A 277 -15.85 -12.79 59.36
C SER A 277 -15.38 -14.21 59.68
N MET A 278 -15.33 -15.08 58.67
CA MET A 278 -14.73 -16.43 58.75
C MET A 278 -13.21 -16.43 58.66
N GLY A 279 -12.53 -15.26 58.60
CA GLY A 279 -11.08 -15.15 58.59
C GLY A 279 -10.41 -15.17 57.17
N SER A 280 -11.19 -15.00 56.08
CA SER A 280 -10.63 -14.89 54.74
C SER A 280 -9.74 -13.65 54.62
N THR A 281 -8.56 -13.82 54.05
CA THR A 281 -7.64 -12.69 53.79
C THR A 281 -8.06 -11.92 52.54
N ASN A 282 -7.74 -10.62 52.47
CA ASN A 282 -8.00 -9.78 51.30
C ASN A 282 -7.39 -10.38 50.00
N ASN A 283 -6.24 -11.05 50.12
CA ASN A 283 -5.60 -11.70 48.95
C ASN A 283 -6.39 -12.88 48.43
N SER A 284 -7.07 -13.64 49.29
CA SER A 284 -7.94 -14.75 48.89
C SER A 284 -9.19 -14.24 48.19
N LEU A 285 -9.81 -13.20 48.71
CA LEU A 285 -10.95 -12.51 48.08
C LEU A 285 -10.56 -11.90 46.73
N SER A 286 -9.41 -11.22 46.68
CA SER A 286 -8.87 -10.62 45.46
C SER A 286 -8.80 -11.66 44.32
N ARG A 287 -8.24 -12.84 44.58
CA ARG A 287 -8.13 -13.89 43.57
C ARG A 287 -9.48 -14.32 43.01
N ILE A 288 -10.50 -14.45 43.86
CA ILE A 288 -11.85 -14.85 43.41
C ILE A 288 -12.42 -13.79 42.43
N PHE A 289 -12.36 -12.51 42.80
CA PHE A 289 -12.91 -11.43 41.99
C PHE A 289 -12.11 -11.14 40.72
N ILE A 290 -10.80 -11.27 40.78
CA ILE A 290 -9.94 -11.16 39.59
C ILE A 290 -10.27 -12.29 38.61
N PHE A 291 -10.43 -13.53 39.08
CA PHE A 291 -10.75 -14.67 38.24
C PHE A 291 -12.13 -14.50 37.57
N GLN A 292 -13.15 -14.08 38.33
CA GLN A 292 -14.49 -13.76 37.77
C GLN A 292 -14.43 -12.60 36.78
N GLY A 293 -13.64 -11.56 37.08
CA GLY A 293 -13.46 -10.44 36.15
C GLY A 293 -12.79 -10.86 34.83
N ILE A 294 -11.81 -11.74 34.88
CA ILE A 294 -11.17 -12.29 33.67
C ILE A 294 -12.18 -13.17 32.89
N GLU A 295 -13.00 -13.94 33.56
CA GLU A 295 -14.04 -14.73 32.94
C GLU A 295 -15.02 -13.86 32.13
N ILE A 296 -15.44 -12.71 32.70
CA ILE A 296 -16.29 -11.71 32.01
C ILE A 296 -15.57 -11.16 30.77
N VAL A 297 -14.29 -10.84 30.89
CA VAL A 297 -13.48 -10.35 29.76
C VAL A 297 -13.40 -11.38 28.65
N LEU A 298 -13.10 -12.64 28.99
CA LEU A 298 -12.99 -13.74 28.03
C LEU A 298 -14.32 -14.05 27.32
N THR A 299 -15.45 -14.05 28.07
CA THR A 299 -16.78 -14.24 27.47
C THR A 299 -17.16 -13.14 26.50
N GLY A 300 -16.64 -11.91 26.66
CA GLY A 300 -16.79 -10.83 25.68
C GLY A 300 -15.79 -10.91 24.52
N MET A 301 -14.58 -11.41 24.75
CA MET A 301 -13.53 -11.51 23.72
C MET A 301 -13.84 -12.59 22.68
N ILE A 302 -14.38 -13.73 23.09
CA ILE A 302 -14.67 -14.85 22.18
C ILE A 302 -15.65 -14.43 21.07
N PRO A 303 -16.86 -13.91 21.37
CA PRO A 303 -17.78 -13.47 20.32
C PRO A 303 -17.22 -12.30 19.50
N ALA A 304 -16.42 -11.40 20.09
CA ALA A 304 -15.79 -10.32 19.35
C ALA A 304 -14.79 -10.84 18.28
N ASN A 305 -13.99 -11.85 18.61
CA ASN A 305 -13.10 -12.48 17.64
C ASN A 305 -13.88 -13.24 16.57
N ILE A 306 -14.93 -14.00 16.95
CA ILE A 306 -15.78 -14.73 15.99
C ILE A 306 -16.42 -13.74 15.00
N LEU A 307 -17.00 -12.65 15.50
CA LEU A 307 -17.59 -11.60 14.66
C LEU A 307 -16.57 -10.98 13.71
N PHE A 308 -15.37 -10.67 14.22
CA PHE A 308 -14.28 -10.14 13.41
C PHE A 308 -13.89 -11.09 12.28
N PHE A 309 -13.64 -12.38 12.59
CA PHE A 309 -13.30 -13.37 11.57
C PHE A 309 -14.41 -13.55 10.54
N THR A 310 -15.66 -13.63 10.99
CA THR A 310 -16.81 -13.80 10.09
C THR A 310 -16.90 -12.65 9.10
N ILE A 311 -16.86 -11.40 9.59
CA ILE A 311 -16.94 -10.20 8.74
C ILE A 311 -15.72 -10.13 7.80
N SER A 312 -14.53 -10.40 8.31
CA SER A 312 -13.29 -10.35 7.50
C SER A 312 -13.30 -11.37 6.37
N VAL A 313 -13.74 -12.60 6.63
CA VAL A 313 -13.85 -13.65 5.61
C VAL A 313 -14.91 -13.29 4.56
N ILE A 314 -16.08 -12.84 5.00
CA ILE A 314 -17.15 -12.40 4.09
C ILE A 314 -16.67 -11.24 3.22
N GLN A 315 -16.04 -10.22 3.82
CA GLN A 315 -15.54 -9.06 3.08
C GLN A 315 -14.46 -9.44 2.06
N ASN A 316 -13.46 -10.23 2.45
CA ASN A 316 -12.39 -10.63 1.54
C ASN A 316 -12.87 -11.56 0.41
N SER A 317 -13.95 -12.33 0.64
CA SER A 317 -14.51 -13.25 -0.37
C SER A 317 -15.48 -12.57 -1.32
N TYR A 318 -16.31 -11.66 -0.83
CA TYR A 318 -17.40 -11.05 -1.60
C TYR A 318 -17.20 -9.56 -1.91
N GLY A 319 -16.27 -8.88 -1.27
CA GLY A 319 -16.00 -7.45 -1.54
C GLY A 319 -17.21 -6.55 -1.33
N ILE A 320 -18.02 -6.81 -0.29
CA ILE A 320 -19.30 -6.11 -0.06
C ILE A 320 -19.09 -4.62 0.18
N LEU A 321 -18.10 -4.29 1.03
CA LEU A 321 -17.74 -2.91 1.33
C LEU A 321 -16.78 -2.41 0.26
N LYS A 322 -17.29 -1.55 -0.62
CA LYS A 322 -16.51 -0.94 -1.70
C LYS A 322 -15.95 0.40 -1.29
N LEU A 323 -14.81 0.74 -1.88
CA LEU A 323 -14.16 2.04 -1.79
C LEU A 323 -14.15 2.70 -3.17
N ASN A 324 -13.99 4.02 -3.18
CA ASN A 324 -13.76 4.74 -4.42
C ASN A 324 -12.27 4.62 -4.80
N PRO A 325 -11.91 3.99 -5.92
CA PRO A 325 -10.50 3.84 -6.32
C PRO A 325 -9.78 5.18 -6.51
N ASN A 326 -10.49 6.24 -6.87
CA ASN A 326 -9.91 7.57 -7.05
C ASN A 326 -9.36 8.16 -5.74
N ASP A 327 -9.93 7.77 -4.59
CA ASP A 327 -9.53 8.30 -3.28
C ASP A 327 -8.62 7.34 -2.52
N TYR A 328 -8.84 6.02 -2.68
CA TYR A 328 -8.18 4.98 -1.88
C TYR A 328 -7.29 4.03 -2.69
N TYR A 329 -7.21 4.17 -4.00
CA TYR A 329 -6.41 3.33 -4.91
C TYR A 329 -6.76 1.83 -4.90
N VAL A 330 -7.85 1.44 -4.24
CA VAL A 330 -8.38 0.06 -4.16
C VAL A 330 -9.90 0.08 -4.24
N GLU A 331 -10.49 -0.95 -4.85
CA GLU A 331 -11.95 -1.04 -5.04
C GLU A 331 -12.70 -1.52 -3.79
N THR A 332 -12.07 -2.32 -2.95
CA THR A 332 -12.70 -2.95 -1.79
C THR A 332 -11.85 -2.79 -0.54
N ILE A 333 -12.49 -2.75 0.62
CA ILE A 333 -11.79 -2.71 1.91
C ILE A 333 -11.07 -4.06 2.12
N PRO A 334 -9.73 -4.11 2.14
CA PRO A 334 -8.99 -5.33 2.40
C PRO A 334 -8.86 -5.56 3.91
N PHE A 335 -9.20 -6.76 4.39
CA PHE A 335 -8.91 -7.18 5.74
C PHE A 335 -7.64 -8.03 5.77
N PHE A 336 -6.61 -7.49 6.42
CA PHE A 336 -5.35 -8.21 6.61
C PHE A 336 -5.45 -9.12 7.82
N LEU A 337 -5.40 -10.44 7.58
CA LEU A 337 -5.57 -11.47 8.61
C LEU A 337 -4.22 -12.10 8.95
N GLU A 338 -3.41 -11.42 9.72
CA GLU A 338 -2.16 -11.97 10.22
C GLU A 338 -2.30 -12.43 11.68
N PRO A 339 -2.05 -13.73 11.98
CA PRO A 339 -2.22 -14.28 13.33
C PRO A 339 -1.44 -13.52 14.40
N TYR A 340 -0.28 -12.99 14.06
CA TYR A 340 0.56 -12.22 14.98
C TYR A 340 -0.18 -11.02 15.60
N TYR A 341 -0.83 -10.18 14.77
CA TYR A 341 -1.56 -9.00 15.27
C TYR A 341 -2.79 -9.40 16.09
N ILE A 342 -3.48 -10.46 15.66
CA ILE A 342 -4.67 -10.95 16.36
C ILE A 342 -4.30 -11.48 17.74
N ILE A 343 -3.29 -12.35 17.83
CA ILE A 343 -2.84 -12.94 19.09
C ILE A 343 -2.26 -11.87 20.02
N SER A 344 -1.39 -10.99 19.50
CA SER A 344 -0.75 -9.94 20.32
C SER A 344 -1.79 -8.99 20.91
N LEU A 345 -2.80 -8.57 20.15
CA LEU A 345 -3.85 -7.69 20.64
C LEU A 345 -4.70 -8.39 21.72
N ASN A 346 -5.06 -9.67 21.52
CA ASN A 346 -5.78 -10.46 22.53
C ASN A 346 -4.99 -10.55 23.84
N LEU A 347 -3.68 -10.84 23.76
CA LEU A 347 -2.81 -10.91 24.95
C LEU A 347 -2.71 -9.56 25.66
N ILE A 348 -2.54 -8.47 24.91
CA ILE A 348 -2.49 -7.12 25.47
C ILE A 348 -3.79 -6.79 26.22
N PHE A 349 -4.96 -7.10 25.65
CA PHE A 349 -6.25 -6.88 26.31
C PHE A 349 -6.41 -7.68 27.59
N ILE A 350 -6.02 -8.96 27.59
CA ILE A 350 -6.05 -9.81 28.82
C ILE A 350 -5.12 -9.23 29.88
N LEU A 351 -3.89 -8.87 29.49
CA LEU A 351 -2.88 -8.34 30.42
C LEU A 351 -3.33 -7.02 31.05
N ILE A 352 -3.82 -6.09 30.23
CA ILE A 352 -4.35 -4.81 30.73
C ILE A 352 -5.56 -5.03 31.64
N SER A 353 -6.48 -5.92 31.27
CA SER A 353 -7.64 -6.25 32.11
C SER A 353 -7.21 -6.84 33.44
N PHE A 354 -6.23 -7.74 33.46
CA PHE A 354 -5.69 -8.30 34.70
C PHE A 354 -5.08 -7.23 35.62
N ILE A 355 -4.28 -6.31 35.05
CA ILE A 355 -3.67 -5.20 35.82
C ILE A 355 -4.76 -4.29 36.39
N VAL A 356 -5.74 -3.90 35.57
CA VAL A 356 -6.83 -3.01 35.99
C VAL A 356 -7.68 -3.66 37.08
N LEU A 357 -8.07 -4.93 36.93
CA LEU A 357 -8.82 -5.67 37.95
C LEU A 357 -8.04 -5.74 39.28
N SER A 358 -6.74 -6.00 39.20
CA SER A 358 -5.88 -6.09 40.40
C SER A 358 -5.77 -4.75 41.17
N ILE A 359 -5.56 -3.65 40.44
CA ILE A 359 -5.48 -2.30 41.03
C ILE A 359 -6.83 -1.87 41.60
N THR A 360 -7.92 -2.09 40.87
CA THR A 360 -9.27 -1.68 41.27
C THR A 360 -9.70 -2.43 42.53
N PHE A 361 -9.45 -3.73 42.61
CA PHE A 361 -9.80 -4.53 43.79
C PHE A 361 -9.04 -4.06 45.04
N VAL A 362 -7.72 -3.85 44.93
CA VAL A 362 -6.88 -3.36 46.05
C VAL A 362 -7.38 -1.99 46.53
N SER A 363 -7.77 -1.12 45.59
CA SER A 363 -8.29 0.21 45.93
C SER A 363 -9.62 0.11 46.68
N ILE A 364 -10.56 -0.71 46.23
CA ILE A 364 -11.86 -0.87 46.86
C ILE A 364 -11.75 -1.46 48.27
N THR A 365 -10.92 -2.49 48.47
CA THR A 365 -10.73 -3.13 49.79
C THR A 365 -10.04 -2.21 50.82
N ARG A 366 -9.32 -1.21 50.36
CA ARG A 366 -8.75 -0.17 51.28
C ARG A 366 -9.79 0.87 51.70
N PHE A 367 -10.81 1.14 50.85
CA PHE A 367 -11.85 2.14 51.12
C PHE A 367 -13.13 1.57 51.73
N THR A 368 -13.34 0.23 51.69
CA THR A 368 -14.47 -0.34 52.43
C THR A 368 -14.13 -0.24 53.91
N PRO A 369 -14.78 0.69 54.67
CA PRO A 369 -14.64 0.71 56.11
C PRO A 369 -15.12 -0.64 56.65
N LYS A 370 -14.49 -1.12 57.74
CA LYS A 370 -15.00 -2.26 58.51
C LYS A 370 -16.50 -1.95 58.73
N LEU A 371 -17.35 -2.52 57.90
CA LEU A 371 -18.80 -2.39 58.10
C LEU A 371 -19.07 -2.90 59.47
N ASN A 372 -19.35 -1.99 60.41
CA ASN A 372 -19.89 -2.31 61.74
C ASN A 372 -21.19 -3.09 61.49
N ILE A 373 -21.08 -4.40 61.66
CA ILE A 373 -22.25 -5.30 61.69
C ILE A 373 -22.99 -5.06 62.99
N ASN A 374 -23.50 -3.84 63.18
CA ASN A 374 -24.39 -3.47 64.28
C ASN A 374 -25.45 -2.51 63.67
N SER A 375 -26.42 -3.09 62.99
CA SER A 375 -27.80 -2.63 62.88
C SER A 375 -28.64 -3.70 62.15
#